data_36224605e285b22637098e1842f1cdde
#
_entry.id   36224605e285b22637098e1842f1cdde
#
_cell.length_a   1.000
_cell.length_b   1.000
_cell.length_c   1.000
_cell.angle_alpha   90.00
_cell.angle_beta   90.00
_cell.angle_gamma   90.00
#
_symmetry.space_group_name_H-M   'P 1'
#
loop_
_entity.id
_entity.type
_entity.pdbx_description
1 polymer ?
#
loop_
_entity_poly.entity_id
_entity_poly.type
_entity_poly.pdbx_seq_one_letter_code
_entity_poly.pdbx_strand_id
1 'polypeptide(L)'
;MMNRRKIIEENIFRFLSGLATYSLIALLAFIIIIIFVKGFNCLSLDMVIKTPKGGYYYGGEGGVLNAIIGSLYIAFGATFIAILIGVPAALYINMHLIRYKRTQNTIRYLLDALWGIPSIVYGAFGFTLMLFLGMNASLIAGIITIA
;
A
#
# COMPACT_ATOMS: atom_id res chain seq x y z
N MET A 1 19.08 34.99 -24.37
CA MET A 1 19.56 35.59 -23.07
C MET A 1 18.57 35.21 -21.98
N MET A 2 18.99 34.34 -21.07
CA MET A 2 18.13 33.94 -19.93
C MET A 2 18.08 35.08 -18.93
N ASN A 3 16.87 35.50 -18.58
CA ASN A 3 16.63 36.69 -17.76
C ASN A 3 17.16 36.41 -16.33
N ARG A 4 18.00 37.29 -15.77
CA ARG A 4 18.58 37.11 -14.41
C ARG A 4 17.54 36.76 -13.34
N ARG A 5 16.33 37.26 -13.46
CA ARG A 5 15.21 36.92 -12.56
C ARG A 5 14.86 35.42 -12.61
N LYS A 6 14.81 34.82 -13.79
CA LYS A 6 14.50 33.38 -13.93
C LYS A 6 15.56 32.49 -13.28
N ILE A 7 16.83 32.89 -13.37
CA ILE A 7 17.93 32.14 -12.72
C ILE A 7 17.80 32.21 -11.20
N ILE A 8 17.45 33.36 -10.64
CA ILE A 8 17.28 33.53 -9.20
C ILE A 8 16.05 32.70 -8.72
N GLU A 9 14.94 32.78 -9.43
CA GLU A 9 13.74 31.99 -9.12
C GLU A 9 14.04 30.48 -9.16
N GLU A 10 14.74 30.03 -10.20
CA GLU A 10 15.12 28.61 -10.32
C GLU A 10 16.02 28.16 -9.18
N ASN A 11 17.01 28.97 -8.77
CA ASN A 11 17.88 28.64 -7.66
C ASN A 11 17.15 28.59 -6.32
N ILE A 12 16.22 29.54 -6.09
CA ILE A 12 15.37 29.54 -4.88
C ILE A 12 14.49 28.30 -4.85
N PHE A 13 13.82 27.97 -5.95
CA PHE A 13 13.00 26.76 -6.04
C PHE A 13 13.81 25.49 -5.84
N ARG A 14 14.99 25.41 -6.43
CA ARG A 14 15.92 24.27 -6.26
C ARG A 14 16.36 24.13 -4.80
N PHE A 15 16.69 25.24 -4.15
CA PHE A 15 17.07 25.23 -2.73
C PHE A 15 15.89 24.80 -1.84
N LEU A 16 14.71 25.39 -2.04
CA LEU A 16 13.52 25.04 -1.27
C LEU A 16 13.10 23.58 -1.48
N SER A 17 13.13 23.10 -2.71
CA SER A 17 12.84 21.70 -3.02
C SER A 17 13.86 20.75 -2.39
N GLY A 18 15.15 21.12 -2.43
CA GLY A 18 16.19 20.37 -1.75
C GLY A 18 15.96 20.32 -0.23
N LEU A 19 15.69 21.47 0.39
CA LEU A 19 15.41 21.56 1.83
C LEU A 19 14.20 20.70 2.21
N ALA A 20 13.10 20.77 1.45
CA ALA A 20 11.92 19.96 1.68
C ALA A 20 12.22 18.46 1.56
N THR A 21 12.98 18.06 0.53
CA THR A 21 13.35 16.67 0.32
C THR A 21 14.21 16.13 1.47
N TYR A 22 15.24 16.88 1.87
CA TYR A 22 16.09 16.47 2.99
C TYR A 22 15.34 16.45 4.32
N SER A 23 14.39 17.38 4.54
CA SER A 23 13.54 17.38 5.74
C SER A 23 12.66 16.14 5.81
N LEU A 24 12.07 15.71 4.68
CA LEU A 24 11.26 14.48 4.62
C LEU A 24 12.10 13.24 4.87
N ILE A 25 13.29 13.16 4.27
CA ILE A 25 14.22 12.05 4.50
C ILE A 25 14.66 12.00 5.98
N ALA A 26 15.00 13.13 6.56
CA ALA A 26 15.39 13.22 7.96
C ALA A 26 14.25 12.80 8.90
N LEU A 27 13.01 13.24 8.64
CA LEU A 27 11.83 12.84 9.40
C LEU A 27 11.59 11.34 9.31
N LEU A 28 11.67 10.78 8.11
CA LEU A 28 11.51 9.34 7.90
C LEU A 28 12.60 8.54 8.65
N ALA A 29 13.86 8.95 8.50
CA ALA A 29 14.98 8.34 9.22
C ALA A 29 14.80 8.42 10.73
N PHE A 30 14.35 9.56 11.25
CA PHE A 30 14.07 9.76 12.67
C PHE A 30 12.99 8.81 13.20
N ILE A 31 11.88 8.66 12.46
CA ILE A 31 10.81 7.72 12.82
C ILE A 31 11.35 6.28 12.85
N ILE A 32 12.09 5.86 11.81
CA ILE A 32 12.67 4.52 11.73
C ILE A 32 13.62 4.27 12.90
N ILE A 33 14.49 5.21 13.22
CA ILE A 33 15.44 5.10 14.34
C ILE A 33 14.71 4.95 15.66
N ILE A 34 13.68 5.76 15.92
CA ILE A 34 12.89 5.66 17.17
C ILE A 34 12.23 4.29 17.29
N ILE A 35 11.59 3.81 16.21
CA ILE A 35 10.93 2.51 16.22
C ILE A 35 11.96 1.41 16.48
N PHE A 36 13.12 1.48 15.84
CA PHE A 36 14.17 0.48 15.99
C PHE A 36 14.75 0.49 17.39
N VAL A 37 15.10 1.66 17.93
CA VAL A 37 15.68 1.78 19.28
C VAL A 37 14.70 1.32 20.36
N LYS A 38 13.43 1.70 20.24
CA LYS A 38 12.40 1.28 21.22
C LYS A 38 11.99 -0.19 21.06
N GLY A 39 11.97 -0.71 19.82
CA GLY A 39 11.57 -2.07 19.52
C GLY A 39 12.67 -3.11 19.71
N PHE A 40 13.94 -2.70 19.68
CA PHE A 40 15.07 -3.63 19.67
C PHE A 40 15.09 -4.56 20.89
N ASN A 41 14.79 -4.04 22.08
CA ASN A 41 14.75 -4.81 23.31
C ASN A 41 13.56 -5.78 23.40
N CYS A 42 12.55 -5.59 22.55
CA CYS A 42 11.36 -6.46 22.50
C CYS A 42 11.49 -7.54 21.40
N LEU A 43 12.52 -7.46 20.55
CA LEU A 43 12.74 -8.45 19.50
C LEU A 43 13.24 -9.75 20.09
N SER A 44 12.41 -10.79 20.04
CA SER A 44 12.76 -12.15 20.39
C SER A 44 12.34 -13.12 19.29
N LEU A 45 13.01 -14.27 19.16
CA LEU A 45 12.59 -15.32 18.24
C LEU A 45 11.17 -15.80 18.56
N ASP A 46 10.83 -15.83 19.81
CA ASP A 46 9.49 -16.19 20.31
C ASP A 46 8.40 -15.26 19.75
N MET A 47 8.69 -13.98 19.62
CA MET A 47 7.79 -13.01 19.03
C MET A 47 7.40 -13.34 17.57
N VAL A 48 8.33 -13.90 16.80
CA VAL A 48 8.11 -14.22 15.38
C VAL A 48 7.47 -15.59 15.19
N ILE A 49 7.79 -16.56 16.09
CA ILE A 49 7.41 -17.97 15.95
C ILE A 49 6.13 -18.32 16.70
N LYS A 50 5.78 -17.55 17.76
CA LYS A 50 4.61 -17.85 18.58
C LYS A 50 3.37 -17.10 18.10
N THR A 51 2.22 -17.74 18.27
CA THR A 51 0.92 -17.08 18.12
C THR A 51 0.59 -16.29 19.38
N PRO A 52 -0.23 -15.22 19.30
CA PRO A 52 -0.66 -14.47 20.46
C PRO A 52 -1.40 -15.39 21.43
N LYS A 53 -0.95 -15.43 22.68
CA LYS A 53 -1.59 -16.13 23.78
C LYS A 53 -2.21 -15.12 24.74
N GLY A 54 -3.48 -15.26 25.03
CA GLY A 54 -4.20 -14.35 25.93
C GLY A 54 -4.85 -13.17 25.24
N GLY A 55 -5.79 -12.51 25.92
CA GLY A 55 -6.46 -11.32 25.40
C GLY A 55 -5.48 -10.15 25.28
N TYR A 56 -5.81 -9.22 24.42
CA TYR A 56 -5.03 -8.02 24.07
C TYR A 56 -4.52 -7.20 25.29
N TYR A 57 -5.16 -7.38 26.44
CA TYR A 57 -4.87 -6.65 27.69
C TYR A 57 -3.98 -7.40 28.69
N TYR A 58 -3.70 -8.67 28.47
CA TYR A 58 -2.92 -9.49 29.40
C TYR A 58 -1.50 -9.74 28.93
N GLY A 59 -0.96 -8.76 28.21
CA GLY A 59 0.31 -8.79 27.53
C GLY A 59 1.47 -9.39 28.34
N GLY A 60 2.22 -10.22 27.70
CA GLY A 60 3.48 -10.76 28.17
C GLY A 60 3.85 -12.06 27.48
N GLU A 61 2.90 -12.83 26.99
CA GLU A 61 3.17 -14.08 26.30
C GLU A 61 2.49 -14.12 24.95
N GLY A 62 3.28 -14.32 23.89
CA GLY A 62 2.77 -14.51 22.54
C GLY A 62 3.62 -13.80 21.50
N GLY A 63 3.27 -14.03 20.24
CA GLY A 63 3.96 -13.46 19.10
C GLY A 63 3.02 -12.99 18.00
N VAL A 64 3.60 -12.63 16.88
CA VAL A 64 2.90 -12.08 15.72
C VAL A 64 2.80 -13.06 14.55
N LEU A 65 3.07 -14.36 14.79
CA LEU A 65 3.10 -15.38 13.75
C LEU A 65 1.80 -15.43 12.92
N ASN A 66 0.65 -15.34 13.58
CA ASN A 66 -0.64 -15.34 12.89
C ASN A 66 -0.80 -14.12 11.95
N ALA A 67 -0.29 -12.96 12.34
CA ALA A 67 -0.30 -11.76 11.48
C ALA A 67 0.63 -11.92 10.28
N ILE A 68 1.82 -12.51 10.49
CA ILE A 68 2.77 -12.79 9.40
C ILE A 68 2.16 -13.77 8.41
N ILE A 69 1.66 -14.91 8.88
CA ILE A 69 1.06 -15.94 8.04
C ILE A 69 -0.21 -15.38 7.36
N GLY A 70 -1.05 -14.68 8.09
CA GLY A 70 -2.25 -14.06 7.54
C GLY A 70 -1.95 -13.06 6.42
N SER A 71 -0.95 -12.20 6.60
CA SER A 71 -0.53 -11.24 5.58
C SER A 71 0.05 -11.93 4.34
N LEU A 72 0.80 -13.03 4.51
CA LEU A 72 1.29 -13.84 3.39
C LEU A 72 0.15 -14.48 2.60
N TYR A 73 -0.83 -15.09 3.28
CA TYR A 73 -2.00 -15.66 2.60
C TYR A 73 -2.79 -14.61 1.82
N ILE A 74 -3.00 -13.43 2.42
CA ILE A 74 -3.69 -12.32 1.74
C ILE A 74 -2.87 -11.84 0.54
N ALA A 75 -1.57 -11.62 0.70
CA ALA A 75 -0.69 -11.14 -0.36
C ALA A 75 -0.64 -12.11 -1.55
N PHE A 76 -0.40 -13.40 -1.29
CA PHE A 76 -0.36 -14.41 -2.35
C PHE A 76 -1.73 -14.62 -2.99
N GLY A 77 -2.79 -14.71 -2.20
CA GLY A 77 -4.15 -14.90 -2.69
C GLY A 77 -4.62 -13.74 -3.55
N ALA A 78 -4.46 -12.51 -3.07
CA ALA A 78 -4.82 -11.31 -3.82
C ALA A 78 -3.98 -11.17 -5.11
N THR A 79 -2.67 -11.39 -5.04
CA THR A 79 -1.81 -11.34 -6.22
C THR A 79 -2.21 -12.38 -7.26
N PHE A 80 -2.53 -13.61 -6.82
CA PHE A 80 -2.97 -14.67 -7.73
C PHE A 80 -4.27 -14.28 -8.47
N ILE A 81 -5.27 -13.78 -7.75
CA ILE A 81 -6.54 -13.32 -8.36
C ILE A 81 -6.29 -12.11 -9.26
N ALA A 82 -5.49 -11.15 -8.82
CA ALA A 82 -5.15 -9.97 -9.61
C ALA A 82 -4.45 -10.33 -10.93
N ILE A 83 -3.54 -11.29 -10.93
CA ILE A 83 -2.89 -11.80 -12.15
C ILE A 83 -3.90 -12.51 -13.05
N LEU A 84 -4.75 -13.36 -12.48
CA LEU A 84 -5.73 -14.14 -13.24
C LEU A 84 -6.73 -13.25 -14.00
N ILE A 85 -7.10 -12.12 -13.41
CA ILE A 85 -8.05 -11.16 -14.02
C ILE A 85 -7.30 -10.05 -14.78
N GLY A 86 -6.26 -9.51 -14.20
CA GLY A 86 -5.53 -8.34 -14.72
C GLY A 86 -4.77 -8.62 -15.99
N VAL A 87 -4.10 -9.79 -16.09
CA VAL A 87 -3.33 -10.12 -17.29
C VAL A 87 -4.22 -10.27 -18.53
N PRO A 88 -5.31 -11.05 -18.51
CA PRO A 88 -6.23 -11.11 -19.67
C PRO A 88 -6.86 -9.75 -19.99
N ALA A 89 -7.24 -8.97 -18.98
CA ALA A 89 -7.78 -7.64 -19.18
C ALA A 89 -6.77 -6.70 -19.85
N ALA A 90 -5.52 -6.70 -19.38
CA ALA A 90 -4.43 -5.90 -19.96
C ALA A 90 -4.14 -6.30 -21.41
N LEU A 91 -4.10 -7.61 -21.69
CA LEU A 91 -3.92 -8.11 -23.05
C LEU A 91 -5.09 -7.68 -23.96
N TYR A 92 -6.32 -7.79 -23.49
CA TYR A 92 -7.50 -7.37 -24.23
C TYR A 92 -7.44 -5.87 -24.58
N ILE A 93 -7.13 -5.03 -23.60
CA ILE A 93 -7.03 -3.57 -23.79
C ILE A 93 -5.92 -3.23 -24.80
N ASN A 94 -4.78 -3.91 -24.73
CA ASN A 94 -3.64 -3.58 -25.57
C ASN A 94 -3.67 -4.22 -26.96
N MET A 95 -4.34 -5.35 -27.14
CA MET A 95 -4.38 -6.06 -28.42
C MET A 95 -5.67 -5.82 -29.19
N HIS A 96 -6.84 -5.85 -28.54
CA HIS A 96 -8.12 -5.73 -29.21
C HIS A 96 -8.61 -4.29 -29.31
N LEU A 97 -8.42 -3.49 -28.24
CA LEU A 97 -8.87 -2.10 -28.19
C LEU A 97 -7.92 -1.12 -28.90
N ILE A 98 -6.82 -1.60 -29.48
CA ILE A 98 -5.87 -0.75 -30.23
C ILE A 98 -6.54 -0.05 -31.42
N ARG A 99 -7.56 -0.66 -32.01
CA ARG A 99 -8.38 -0.07 -33.10
C ARG A 99 -9.29 1.05 -32.60
N TYR A 100 -9.70 1.00 -31.35
CA TYR A 100 -10.62 1.95 -30.73
C TYR A 100 -9.88 2.84 -29.74
N LYS A 101 -8.97 3.66 -30.24
CA LYS A 101 -8.08 4.53 -29.44
C LYS A 101 -8.81 5.36 -28.38
N ARG A 102 -10.03 5.84 -28.71
CA ARG A 102 -10.82 6.64 -27.76
C ARG A 102 -11.23 5.82 -26.54
N THR A 103 -11.76 4.63 -26.77
CA THR A 103 -12.15 3.70 -25.69
C THR A 103 -10.95 3.25 -24.87
N GLN A 104 -9.85 2.90 -25.54
CA GLN A 104 -8.60 2.51 -24.90
C GLN A 104 -8.07 3.62 -23.97
N ASN A 105 -8.03 4.86 -24.46
CA ASN A 105 -7.59 6.00 -23.66
C ASN A 105 -8.51 6.27 -22.48
N THR A 106 -9.84 6.18 -22.68
CA THR A 106 -10.79 6.36 -21.57
C THR A 106 -10.56 5.32 -20.47
N ILE A 107 -10.38 4.05 -20.84
CA ILE A 107 -10.10 2.99 -19.84
C ILE A 107 -8.79 3.28 -19.11
N ARG A 108 -7.74 3.69 -19.81
CA ARG A 108 -6.45 4.05 -19.17
C ARG A 108 -6.63 5.21 -18.19
N TYR A 109 -7.33 6.28 -18.57
CA TYR A 109 -7.61 7.39 -17.66
C TYR A 109 -8.40 6.96 -16.41
N LEU A 110 -9.36 6.04 -16.56
CA LEU A 110 -10.09 5.49 -15.42
C LEU A 110 -9.17 4.68 -14.50
N LEU A 111 -8.31 3.84 -15.06
CA LEU A 111 -7.32 3.07 -14.30
C LEU A 111 -6.33 3.99 -13.58
N ASP A 112 -5.83 5.03 -14.25
CA ASP A 112 -4.93 6.02 -13.66
C ASP A 112 -5.61 6.79 -12.51
N ALA A 113 -6.90 7.11 -12.66
CA ALA A 113 -7.70 7.73 -11.60
C ALA A 113 -7.86 6.80 -10.39
N LEU A 114 -8.11 5.51 -10.62
CA LEU A 114 -8.17 4.50 -9.55
C LEU A 114 -6.82 4.36 -8.82
N TRP A 115 -5.71 4.43 -9.53
CA TRP A 115 -4.37 4.41 -8.94
C TRP A 115 -4.10 5.60 -8.00
N GLY A 116 -4.77 6.72 -8.22
CA GLY A 116 -4.68 7.91 -7.36
C GLY A 116 -5.40 7.78 -6.02
N ILE A 117 -6.25 6.77 -5.85
CA ILE A 117 -7.00 6.56 -4.60
C ILE A 117 -6.10 5.87 -3.57
N PRO A 118 -5.94 6.42 -2.34
CA PRO A 118 -5.18 5.78 -1.29
C PRO A 118 -5.72 4.39 -0.96
N SER A 119 -4.83 3.40 -0.79
CA SER A 119 -5.21 2.00 -0.51
C SER A 119 -6.10 1.82 0.74
N ILE A 120 -5.98 2.72 1.72
CA ILE A 120 -6.82 2.71 2.91
C ILE A 120 -8.32 2.89 2.59
N VAL A 121 -8.63 3.65 1.51
CA VAL A 121 -10.01 3.86 1.06
C VAL A 121 -10.60 2.56 0.52
N TYR A 122 -9.83 1.81 -0.27
CA TYR A 122 -10.26 0.48 -0.75
C TYR A 122 -10.46 -0.49 0.41
N GLY A 123 -9.55 -0.50 1.39
CA GLY A 123 -9.69 -1.32 2.59
C GLY A 123 -10.94 -0.98 3.40
N ALA A 124 -11.20 0.30 3.63
CA ALA A 124 -12.39 0.77 4.35
C ALA A 124 -13.68 0.44 3.58
N PHE A 125 -13.69 0.63 2.26
CA PHE A 125 -14.82 0.28 1.41
C PHE A 125 -15.10 -1.21 1.43
N GLY A 126 -14.08 -2.05 1.22
CA GLY A 126 -14.21 -3.50 1.25
C GLY A 126 -14.69 -4.01 2.61
N PHE A 127 -14.19 -3.45 3.71
CA PHE A 127 -14.65 -3.78 5.05
C PHE A 127 -16.14 -3.42 5.25
N THR A 128 -16.54 -2.22 4.83
CA THR A 128 -17.93 -1.78 4.92
C THR A 128 -18.85 -2.67 4.08
N LEU A 129 -18.42 -3.06 2.88
CA LEU A 129 -19.17 -3.96 2.01
C LEU A 129 -19.35 -5.35 2.65
N MET A 130 -18.31 -5.87 3.28
CA MET A 130 -18.37 -7.14 4.03
C MET A 130 -19.41 -7.09 5.15
N LEU A 131 -19.42 -6.01 5.94
CA LEU A 131 -20.40 -5.83 7.02
C LEU A 131 -21.81 -5.74 6.45
N PHE A 132 -22.01 -5.05 5.34
CA PHE A 132 -23.30 -4.92 4.68
C PHE A 132 -23.83 -6.28 4.17
N LEU A 133 -22.94 -7.15 3.69
CA LEU A 133 -23.28 -8.51 3.24
C LEU A 133 -23.47 -9.50 4.41
N GLY A 134 -23.34 -9.05 5.65
CA GLY A 134 -23.44 -9.91 6.84
C GLY A 134 -22.28 -10.90 6.99
N MET A 135 -21.17 -10.64 6.30
CA MET A 135 -19.97 -11.48 6.37
C MET A 135 -19.13 -11.09 7.59
N ASN A 136 -18.67 -12.09 8.33
CA ASN A 136 -17.64 -11.87 9.34
C ASN A 136 -16.30 -11.55 8.67
N ALA A 137 -15.42 -10.84 9.39
CA ALA A 137 -14.06 -10.60 8.93
C ALA A 137 -13.37 -11.94 8.59
N SER A 138 -13.03 -12.14 7.33
CA SER A 138 -12.43 -13.37 6.83
C SER A 138 -11.25 -13.09 5.91
N LEU A 139 -10.32 -14.05 5.86
CA LEU A 139 -9.17 -13.99 4.95
C LEU A 139 -9.62 -13.88 3.48
N ILE A 140 -10.66 -14.62 3.10
CA ILE A 140 -11.19 -14.62 1.72
C ILE A 140 -11.70 -13.23 1.35
N ALA A 141 -12.43 -12.58 2.23
CA ALA A 141 -12.93 -11.23 1.99
C ALA A 141 -11.80 -10.21 1.90
N GLY A 142 -10.75 -10.34 2.72
CA GLY A 142 -9.53 -9.55 2.61
C GLY A 142 -8.83 -9.74 1.26
N ILE A 143 -8.70 -10.99 0.80
CA ILE A 143 -8.11 -11.33 -0.50
C ILE A 143 -8.90 -10.69 -1.65
N ILE A 144 -10.23 -10.79 -1.65
CA ILE A 144 -11.10 -10.22 -2.70
C ILE A 144 -11.03 -8.68 -2.69
N THR A 145 -10.94 -8.08 -1.51
CA THR A 145 -10.88 -6.60 -1.39
C THR A 145 -9.58 -6.02 -1.96
N ILE A 146 -8.47 -6.75 -1.85
CA ILE A 146 -7.14 -6.29 -2.29
C ILE A 146 -6.85 -6.67 -3.74
N ALA A 147 -7.48 -7.75 -4.25
CA ALA A 147 -7.31 -8.22 -5.62
C ALA A 147 -7.95 -7.31 -6.65
#